data_e600d56d84867956e769e48852fa8b79
#
_entry.id   e600d56d84867956e769e48852fa8b79
#
_cell.length_a   1.000
_cell.length_b   1.000
_cell.length_c   1.000
_cell.angle_alpha   90.00
_cell.angle_beta   90.00
_cell.angle_gamma   90.00
#
_symmetry.space_group_name_H-M   'P 1'
#
loop_
_entity.id
_entity.type
_entity.pdbx_description
1 polymer ?
#
loop_
_entity_poly.entity_id
_entity_poly.type
_entity_poly.pdbx_seq_one_letter_code
_entity_poly.pdbx_strand_id
1 'polypeptide(L)'
;MRALGEAGRALGDELRANGRVLGVKTLDNATLPYPTRFAFNGAVPLPWPFVIMTHRTLLVRVATEDGVKQLLFNPTDSEAARNTPFFRNLTASLATRFPFAERLLTKNVDSLEVQLSRIGVRPDEIDVVAFDHFHTQDLRSILGTGDGGRFPNALLLAPSSEWREWDALHPMQRAWMIEDGKRGVPASRVVTFDEDLALGEGCLLLRTPGHTVGNQTLFVHGKEGVFGCSENGCSADNWSPTASRIPGLRRYATDYDVEVILNSNTPEYGGAQYASMVLERNVVDAVPGDRELVQMFPSSEVTASAVAPLIRPRIEFGNRDSGVFAGP
;
A
#
# COMPACT_ATOMS: atom_id res chain seq x y z
N MET A 1 -2.52 -23.77 -0.96
CA MET A 1 -1.60 -22.90 -0.17
C MET A 1 -0.15 -23.37 -0.20
N ARG A 2 0.19 -24.66 0.03
CA ARG A 2 1.59 -25.12 0.04
C ARG A 2 2.39 -24.74 -1.20
N ALA A 3 1.85 -24.96 -2.42
CA ALA A 3 2.51 -24.58 -3.67
C ALA A 3 2.74 -23.07 -3.80
N LEU A 4 1.80 -22.25 -3.31
CA LEU A 4 1.98 -20.78 -3.27
C LEU A 4 3.10 -20.38 -2.32
N GLY A 5 3.20 -21.01 -1.16
CA GLY A 5 4.29 -20.77 -0.23
C GLY A 5 5.66 -21.17 -0.81
N GLU A 6 5.73 -22.27 -1.56
CA GLU A 6 6.95 -22.71 -2.26
C GLU A 6 7.34 -21.71 -3.36
N ALA A 7 6.36 -21.24 -4.17
CA ALA A 7 6.57 -20.23 -5.20
C ALA A 7 7.03 -18.88 -4.60
N GLY A 8 6.41 -18.46 -3.49
CA GLY A 8 6.82 -17.23 -2.81
C GLY A 8 8.27 -17.26 -2.31
N ARG A 9 8.69 -18.38 -1.71
CA ARG A 9 10.10 -18.54 -1.28
C ARG A 9 11.07 -18.51 -2.45
N ALA A 10 10.76 -19.20 -3.55
CA ALA A 10 11.59 -19.18 -4.76
C ALA A 10 11.75 -17.76 -5.29
N LEU A 11 10.65 -17.01 -5.40
CA LEU A 11 10.66 -15.61 -5.84
C LEU A 11 11.47 -14.71 -4.89
N GLY A 12 11.35 -14.92 -3.57
CA GLY A 12 12.18 -14.21 -2.59
C GLY A 12 13.67 -14.50 -2.75
N ASP A 13 14.05 -15.74 -3.06
CA ASP A 13 15.44 -16.12 -3.34
C ASP A 13 15.96 -15.47 -4.62
N GLU A 14 15.15 -15.44 -5.68
CA GLU A 14 15.48 -14.73 -6.93
C GLU A 14 15.69 -13.22 -6.69
N LEU A 15 14.79 -12.59 -5.93
CA LEU A 15 14.91 -11.16 -5.63
C LEU A 15 16.15 -10.85 -4.81
N ARG A 16 16.52 -11.71 -3.85
CA ARG A 16 17.77 -11.59 -3.08
C ARG A 16 19.01 -11.75 -3.96
N ALA A 17 18.98 -12.66 -4.93
CA ALA A 17 20.07 -12.89 -5.86
C ALA A 17 20.25 -11.75 -6.88
N ASN A 18 19.17 -11.02 -7.21
CA ASN A 18 19.16 -9.91 -8.18
C ASN A 18 19.69 -8.58 -7.62
N GLY A 19 20.40 -8.57 -6.50
CA GLY A 19 21.00 -7.36 -5.94
C GLY A 19 20.13 -6.66 -4.90
N ARG A 20 20.37 -5.37 -4.69
CA ARG A 20 19.67 -4.53 -3.73
C ARG A 20 19.38 -3.17 -4.31
N VAL A 21 18.26 -2.58 -3.87
CA VAL A 21 17.97 -1.18 -4.19
C VAL A 21 19.02 -0.24 -3.58
N LEU A 22 19.25 0.89 -4.22
CA LEU A 22 20.21 1.91 -3.79
C LEU A 22 19.71 2.71 -2.59
N GLY A 23 18.39 2.83 -2.45
CA GLY A 23 17.78 3.54 -1.33
C GLY A 23 16.27 3.36 -1.27
N VAL A 24 15.75 3.51 -0.05
CA VAL A 24 14.31 3.55 0.26
C VAL A 24 14.06 4.73 1.19
N LYS A 25 13.02 5.50 0.91
CA LYS A 25 12.51 6.56 1.79
C LYS A 25 11.02 6.44 1.94
N THR A 26 10.55 6.44 3.19
CA THR A 26 9.13 6.48 3.51
C THR A 26 8.67 7.93 3.68
N LEU A 27 7.58 8.30 3.04
CA LEU A 27 6.95 9.61 3.11
C LEU A 27 5.51 9.44 3.60
N ASP A 28 5.14 10.10 4.69
CA ASP A 28 3.77 10.05 5.20
C ASP A 28 2.85 10.88 4.30
N ASN A 29 1.69 10.33 3.89
CA ASN A 29 0.70 11.05 3.08
C ASN A 29 -0.46 11.56 3.91
N ALA A 30 -1.04 10.70 4.75
CA ALA A 30 -2.21 11.04 5.55
C ALA A 30 -2.38 10.06 6.71
N THR A 31 -3.10 10.51 7.73
CA THR A 31 -3.74 9.61 8.69
C THR A 31 -5.25 9.62 8.47
N LEU A 32 -5.89 8.48 8.60
CA LEU A 32 -7.33 8.34 8.35
C LEU A 32 -7.98 7.31 9.28
N PRO A 33 -9.25 7.53 9.69
CA PRO A 33 -10.04 6.52 10.36
C PRO A 33 -10.47 5.45 9.35
N TYR A 34 -10.35 4.19 9.74
CA TYR A 34 -10.73 3.07 8.91
C TYR A 34 -11.56 2.05 9.71
N PRO A 35 -12.63 1.45 9.14
CA PRO A 35 -13.46 0.52 9.88
C PRO A 35 -12.69 -0.71 10.35
N THR A 36 -12.66 -0.94 11.65
CA THR A 36 -11.97 -2.07 12.29
C THR A 36 -12.39 -3.42 11.68
N ARG A 37 -13.68 -3.57 11.35
CA ARG A 37 -14.21 -4.79 10.74
C ARG A 37 -13.59 -5.09 9.38
N PHE A 38 -13.22 -4.06 8.61
CA PHE A 38 -12.56 -4.23 7.32
C PHE A 38 -11.06 -4.53 7.50
N ALA A 39 -10.38 -3.76 8.36
CA ALA A 39 -8.95 -3.92 8.60
C ALA A 39 -8.57 -5.35 9.00
N PHE A 40 -9.47 -6.08 9.66
CA PHE A 40 -9.19 -7.40 10.24
C PHE A 40 -10.27 -8.45 9.92
N ASN A 41 -11.01 -8.30 8.82
CA ASN A 41 -12.03 -9.26 8.39
C ASN A 41 -13.01 -9.67 9.52
N GLY A 42 -13.39 -8.72 10.37
CA GLY A 42 -14.28 -8.99 11.51
C GLY A 42 -13.67 -9.81 12.65
N ALA A 43 -12.39 -10.17 12.60
CA ALA A 43 -11.74 -11.01 13.61
C ALA A 43 -11.58 -10.32 14.99
N VAL A 44 -11.64 -8.99 15.04
CA VAL A 44 -11.52 -8.21 16.29
C VAL A 44 -12.88 -8.14 17.00
N PRO A 45 -13.04 -8.74 18.19
CA PRO A 45 -14.32 -8.82 18.89
C PRO A 45 -14.64 -7.58 19.73
N LEU A 46 -13.90 -6.49 19.55
CA LEU A 46 -14.00 -5.27 20.36
C LEU A 46 -14.98 -4.27 19.75
N PRO A 47 -15.66 -3.45 20.57
CA PRO A 47 -16.64 -2.48 20.11
C PRO A 47 -16.01 -1.21 19.49
N TRP A 48 -14.80 -1.27 19.02
CA TRP A 48 -14.10 -0.16 18.38
C TRP A 48 -14.47 -0.11 16.90
N PRO A 49 -15.30 0.87 16.48
CA PRO A 49 -15.76 0.93 15.09
C PRO A 49 -14.65 1.28 14.11
N PHE A 50 -13.62 2.00 14.56
CA PHE A 50 -12.53 2.49 13.75
C PHE A 50 -11.16 2.23 14.38
N VAL A 51 -10.18 1.99 13.55
CA VAL A 51 -8.75 2.13 13.81
C VAL A 51 -8.24 3.39 13.11
N ILE A 52 -7.04 3.86 13.46
CA ILE A 52 -6.33 4.89 12.71
C ILE A 52 -5.28 4.21 11.84
N MET A 53 -5.25 4.57 10.57
CA MET A 53 -4.22 4.14 9.64
C MET A 53 -3.36 5.33 9.22
N THR A 54 -2.09 5.09 8.98
CA THR A 54 -1.17 6.03 8.34
C THR A 54 -0.89 5.52 6.93
N HIS A 55 -1.33 6.29 5.93
CA HIS A 55 -1.04 6.02 4.52
C HIS A 55 0.32 6.63 4.15
N ARG A 56 1.14 5.87 3.41
CA ARG A 56 2.51 6.24 3.09
C ARG A 56 2.85 6.02 1.62
N THR A 57 3.72 6.87 1.12
CA THR A 57 4.42 6.70 -0.16
C THR A 57 5.80 6.12 0.12
N LEU A 58 6.25 5.19 -0.70
CA LEU A 58 7.65 4.78 -0.74
C LEU A 58 8.34 5.43 -1.94
N LEU A 59 9.46 6.11 -1.70
CA LEU A 59 10.41 6.47 -2.74
C LEU A 59 11.51 5.42 -2.76
N VAL A 60 11.69 4.77 -3.90
CA VAL A 60 12.72 3.73 -4.10
C VAL A 60 13.67 4.17 -5.19
N ARG A 61 14.96 4.11 -4.91
CA ARG A 61 16.04 4.39 -5.88
C ARG A 61 16.63 3.06 -6.33
N VAL A 62 16.53 2.77 -7.63
CA VAL A 62 16.83 1.46 -8.22
C VAL A 62 17.89 1.59 -9.30
N ALA A 63 18.88 0.68 -9.32
CA ALA A 63 19.79 0.52 -10.46
C ALA A 63 19.10 -0.31 -11.55
N THR A 64 19.14 0.19 -12.78
CA THR A 64 18.63 -0.48 -13.98
C THR A 64 19.72 -0.50 -15.06
N GLU A 65 19.49 -1.23 -16.15
CA GLU A 65 20.41 -1.23 -17.31
C GLU A 65 20.54 0.16 -17.93
N ASP A 66 19.49 0.99 -17.86
CA ASP A 66 19.46 2.36 -18.39
C ASP A 66 19.92 3.43 -17.37
N GLY A 67 20.52 3.02 -16.26
CA GLY A 67 20.96 3.90 -15.19
C GLY A 67 20.10 3.84 -13.95
N VAL A 68 20.20 4.86 -13.09
CA VAL A 68 19.46 4.91 -11.83
C VAL A 68 18.07 5.51 -12.07
N LYS A 69 17.02 4.86 -11.54
CA LYS A 69 15.64 5.30 -11.62
C LYS A 69 15.07 5.58 -10.23
N GLN A 70 14.17 6.56 -10.14
CA GLN A 70 13.43 6.90 -8.95
C GLN A 70 11.94 6.53 -9.13
N LEU A 71 11.48 5.58 -8.31
CA LEU A 71 10.09 5.13 -8.25
C LEU A 71 9.40 5.75 -7.04
N LEU A 72 8.23 6.37 -7.25
CA LEU A 72 7.26 6.63 -6.19
C LEU A 72 6.16 5.58 -6.22
N PHE A 73 6.00 4.86 -5.11
CA PHE A 73 4.93 3.91 -4.91
C PHE A 73 3.88 4.49 -3.96
N ASN A 74 2.61 4.54 -4.40
CA ASN A 74 1.47 5.14 -3.71
C ASN A 74 1.61 6.65 -3.40
N PRO A 75 1.98 7.52 -4.37
CA PRO A 75 1.99 8.97 -4.16
C PRO A 75 0.56 9.54 -4.22
N THR A 76 -0.27 9.17 -3.26
CA THR A 76 -1.69 9.53 -3.21
C THR A 76 -1.90 11.01 -2.94
N ASP A 77 -2.79 11.65 -3.69
CA ASP A 77 -3.32 12.96 -3.37
C ASP A 77 -4.37 12.83 -2.26
N SER A 78 -3.98 13.09 -1.03
CA SER A 78 -4.82 12.89 0.15
C SER A 78 -6.02 13.86 0.21
N GLU A 79 -5.96 15.04 -0.44
CA GLU A 79 -7.12 15.93 -0.55
C GLU A 79 -8.14 15.38 -1.55
N ALA A 80 -7.66 14.97 -2.73
CA ALA A 80 -8.52 14.36 -3.74
C ALA A 80 -9.15 13.03 -3.23
N ALA A 81 -8.40 12.22 -2.49
CA ALA A 81 -8.87 10.98 -1.90
C ALA A 81 -10.10 11.14 -1.00
N ARG A 82 -10.26 12.29 -0.33
CA ARG A 82 -11.46 12.63 0.48
C ARG A 82 -12.74 12.71 -0.36
N ASN A 83 -12.62 12.86 -1.67
CA ASN A 83 -13.76 12.94 -2.59
C ASN A 83 -14.34 11.57 -2.97
N THR A 84 -13.73 10.46 -2.56
CA THR A 84 -14.34 9.14 -2.75
C THR A 84 -15.69 9.06 -2.03
N PRO A 85 -16.68 8.35 -2.59
CA PRO A 85 -18.00 8.22 -1.96
C PRO A 85 -17.93 7.72 -0.52
N PHE A 86 -17.06 6.75 -0.24
CA PHE A 86 -16.86 6.21 1.11
C PHE A 86 -16.41 7.29 2.11
N PHE A 87 -15.34 8.04 1.79
CA PHE A 87 -14.81 9.05 2.72
C PHE A 87 -15.73 10.25 2.86
N ARG A 88 -16.40 10.68 1.79
CA ARG A 88 -17.44 11.72 1.88
C ARG A 88 -18.56 11.34 2.85
N ASN A 89 -19.07 10.11 2.74
CA ASN A 89 -20.12 9.60 3.61
C ASN A 89 -19.64 9.44 5.06
N LEU A 90 -18.42 8.95 5.25
CA LEU A 90 -17.79 8.82 6.55
C LEU A 90 -17.63 10.19 7.24
N THR A 91 -17.06 11.18 6.53
CA THR A 91 -16.87 12.54 7.03
C THR A 91 -18.21 13.19 7.38
N ALA A 92 -19.21 13.09 6.52
CA ALA A 92 -20.55 13.61 6.78
C ALA A 92 -21.19 12.97 8.04
N SER A 93 -21.05 11.65 8.20
CA SER A 93 -21.56 10.90 9.36
C SER A 93 -20.82 11.30 10.65
N LEU A 94 -19.50 11.44 10.61
CA LEU A 94 -18.68 11.86 11.75
C LEU A 94 -18.97 13.32 12.15
N ALA A 95 -19.04 14.23 11.18
CA ALA A 95 -19.34 15.65 11.41
C ALA A 95 -20.72 15.84 12.09
N THR A 96 -21.71 15.02 11.73
CA THR A 96 -23.04 15.06 12.34
C THR A 96 -23.04 14.55 13.78
N ARG A 97 -22.26 13.53 14.09
CA ARG A 97 -22.24 12.88 15.41
C ARG A 97 -21.19 13.45 16.36
N PHE A 98 -20.05 13.88 15.81
CA PHE A 98 -18.89 14.35 16.54
C PHE A 98 -18.18 15.48 15.79
N PRO A 99 -18.65 16.74 15.90
CA PRO A 99 -18.15 17.89 15.11
C PRO A 99 -16.64 18.17 15.22
N PHE A 100 -15.99 17.66 16.27
CA PHE A 100 -14.54 17.83 16.49
C PHE A 100 -13.73 16.59 16.14
N ALA A 101 -14.36 15.48 15.77
CA ALA A 101 -13.68 14.20 15.56
C ALA A 101 -12.69 14.25 14.39
N GLU A 102 -12.99 14.99 13.33
CA GLU A 102 -12.12 15.10 12.18
C GLU A 102 -10.73 15.66 12.55
N ARG A 103 -10.69 16.70 13.40
CA ARG A 103 -9.43 17.29 13.88
C ARG A 103 -8.61 16.36 14.79
N LEU A 104 -9.27 15.42 15.45
CA LEU A 104 -8.62 14.45 16.34
C LEU A 104 -8.13 13.22 15.58
N LEU A 105 -8.74 12.95 14.41
CA LEU A 105 -8.52 11.72 13.63
C LEU A 105 -7.56 11.94 12.45
N THR A 106 -7.36 13.18 12.02
CA THR A 106 -6.46 13.51 10.91
C THR A 106 -5.25 14.29 11.41
N LYS A 107 -4.06 13.79 11.10
CA LYS A 107 -2.80 14.49 11.35
C LYS A 107 -2.45 15.31 10.11
N ASN A 108 -2.11 16.58 10.30
CA ASN A 108 -1.55 17.36 9.19
C ASN A 108 -0.16 16.80 8.87
N VAL A 109 0.01 16.42 7.62
CA VAL A 109 1.26 15.94 7.06
C VAL A 109 1.70 16.93 6.00
N ASP A 110 3.00 17.18 5.89
CA ASP A 110 3.55 18.03 4.82
C ASP A 110 3.28 17.39 3.45
N SER A 111 3.12 18.21 2.41
CA SER A 111 2.95 17.69 1.05
C SER A 111 4.14 16.86 0.60
N LEU A 112 3.91 15.95 -0.36
CA LEU A 112 4.99 15.11 -0.90
C LEU A 112 6.14 15.94 -1.46
N GLU A 113 5.85 17.08 -2.11
CA GLU A 113 6.87 17.98 -2.67
C GLU A 113 7.76 18.55 -1.57
N VAL A 114 7.18 18.96 -0.44
CA VAL A 114 7.95 19.45 0.72
C VAL A 114 8.82 18.35 1.30
N GLN A 115 8.28 17.13 1.42
CA GLN A 115 9.03 15.98 1.94
C GLN A 115 10.16 15.56 0.99
N LEU A 116 9.91 15.52 -0.33
CA LEU A 116 10.93 15.27 -1.36
C LEU A 116 12.03 16.31 -1.33
N SER A 117 11.66 17.59 -1.25
CA SER A 117 12.62 18.71 -1.18
C SER A 117 13.58 18.59 0.01
N ARG A 118 13.10 18.11 1.18
CA ARG A 118 13.95 17.90 2.38
C ARG A 118 15.03 16.85 2.20
N ILE A 119 14.83 15.94 1.27
CA ILE A 119 15.82 14.89 0.94
C ILE A 119 16.57 15.18 -0.37
N GLY A 120 16.38 16.40 -0.92
CA GLY A 120 17.09 16.86 -2.10
C GLY A 120 16.59 16.27 -3.43
N VAL A 121 15.35 15.73 -3.46
CA VAL A 121 14.71 15.18 -4.66
C VAL A 121 13.69 16.17 -5.21
N ARG A 122 13.80 16.46 -6.51
CA ARG A 122 12.83 17.29 -7.21
C ARG A 122 11.73 16.43 -7.86
N PRO A 123 10.51 16.98 -8.03
CA PRO A 123 9.41 16.27 -8.71
C PRO A 123 9.74 15.81 -10.14
N ASP A 124 10.58 16.55 -10.86
CA ASP A 124 11.01 16.25 -12.23
C ASP A 124 12.09 15.15 -12.30
N GLU A 125 12.62 14.72 -11.16
CA GLU A 125 13.56 13.60 -11.05
C GLU A 125 12.85 12.24 -10.80
N ILE A 126 11.54 12.23 -10.64
CA ILE A 126 10.76 11.01 -10.52
C ILE A 126 10.54 10.43 -11.92
N ASP A 127 11.04 9.21 -12.13
CA ASP A 127 10.93 8.49 -13.40
C ASP A 127 9.64 7.66 -13.49
N VAL A 128 9.22 7.09 -12.37
CA VAL A 128 8.12 6.12 -12.31
C VAL A 128 7.20 6.42 -11.14
N VAL A 129 5.91 6.33 -11.41
CA VAL A 129 4.85 6.28 -10.40
C VAL A 129 4.14 4.93 -10.53
N ALA A 130 3.88 4.27 -9.42
CA ALA A 130 3.04 3.08 -9.36
C ALA A 130 2.18 3.10 -8.10
N PHE A 131 1.10 2.35 -8.12
CA PHE A 131 0.21 2.16 -6.98
C PHE A 131 -0.03 0.67 -6.79
N ASP A 132 -0.29 0.26 -5.57
CA ASP A 132 -0.75 -1.11 -5.33
C ASP A 132 -2.13 -1.35 -5.96
N HIS A 133 -3.00 -0.34 -5.95
CA HIS A 133 -4.33 -0.33 -6.58
C HIS A 133 -4.83 1.12 -6.72
N PHE A 134 -6.00 1.31 -7.35
CA PHE A 134 -6.50 2.67 -7.62
C PHE A 134 -7.65 3.14 -6.71
N HIS A 135 -7.94 2.49 -5.61
CA HIS A 135 -8.87 3.07 -4.63
C HIS A 135 -8.37 4.45 -4.19
N THR A 136 -9.29 5.39 -4.10
CA THR A 136 -9.05 6.74 -3.63
C THR A 136 -8.08 7.59 -4.49
N GLN A 137 -7.64 7.09 -5.65
CA GLN A 137 -6.66 7.79 -6.46
C GLN A 137 -7.29 8.81 -7.40
N ASP A 138 -6.64 9.97 -7.52
CA ASP A 138 -6.86 10.96 -8.57
C ASP A 138 -5.55 11.19 -9.32
N LEU A 139 -5.43 10.56 -10.47
CA LEU A 139 -4.19 10.60 -11.27
C LEU A 139 -4.00 11.92 -12.00
N ARG A 140 -5.04 12.78 -12.07
CA ARG A 140 -5.00 14.07 -12.79
C ARG A 140 -4.03 15.04 -12.13
N SER A 141 -3.98 15.06 -10.79
CA SER A 141 -3.01 15.89 -10.07
C SER A 141 -1.59 15.33 -10.14
N ILE A 142 -1.46 14.00 -10.20
CA ILE A 142 -0.17 13.28 -10.19
C ILE A 142 0.51 13.39 -11.55
N LEU A 143 -0.20 13.03 -12.62
CA LEU A 143 0.32 12.91 -13.99
C LEU A 143 -0.06 14.09 -14.90
N GLY A 144 -1.06 14.88 -14.50
CA GLY A 144 -1.62 15.96 -15.29
C GLY A 144 -2.69 15.53 -16.29
N THR A 145 -3.44 16.51 -16.80
CA THR A 145 -4.44 16.37 -17.87
C THR A 145 -4.02 17.07 -19.17
N GLY A 146 -2.73 17.30 -19.33
CA GLY A 146 -2.06 18.02 -20.42
C GLY A 146 -0.56 18.09 -20.12
N ASP A 147 0.05 19.25 -20.30
CA ASP A 147 1.50 19.45 -20.15
C ASP A 147 1.96 19.57 -18.69
N GLY A 148 1.10 19.34 -17.73
CA GLY A 148 1.43 19.56 -16.32
C GLY A 148 0.84 18.51 -15.40
N GLY A 149 1.63 18.04 -14.48
CA GLY A 149 1.26 17.20 -13.34
C GLY A 149 2.31 17.38 -12.26
N ARG A 150 2.02 16.86 -11.09
CA ARG A 150 2.93 16.96 -9.93
C ARG A 150 4.31 16.35 -10.23
N PHE A 151 4.35 15.26 -11.03
CA PHE A 151 5.57 14.58 -11.45
C PHE A 151 5.67 14.61 -12.99
N PRO A 152 6.23 15.68 -13.59
CA PRO A 152 6.13 15.95 -15.03
C PRO A 152 6.81 14.90 -15.92
N ASN A 153 7.84 14.22 -15.43
CA ASN A 153 8.62 13.25 -16.22
C ASN A 153 8.21 11.80 -15.93
N ALA A 154 7.42 11.53 -14.88
CA ALA A 154 7.12 10.19 -14.46
C ALA A 154 6.18 9.47 -15.43
N LEU A 155 6.39 8.17 -15.64
CA LEU A 155 5.44 7.25 -16.25
C LEU A 155 4.67 6.52 -15.17
N LEU A 156 3.37 6.33 -15.35
CA LEU A 156 2.58 5.42 -14.53
C LEU A 156 2.78 3.99 -15.01
N LEU A 157 3.16 3.10 -14.10
CA LEU A 157 3.11 1.66 -14.31
C LEU A 157 1.87 1.09 -13.63
N ALA A 158 1.01 0.43 -14.38
CA ALA A 158 -0.24 -0.12 -13.89
C ALA A 158 -0.57 -1.48 -14.49
N PRO A 159 -1.05 -2.46 -13.71
CA PRO A 159 -1.63 -3.67 -14.27
C PRO A 159 -2.78 -3.34 -15.22
N SER A 160 -2.82 -3.97 -16.40
CA SER A 160 -3.84 -3.73 -17.43
C SER A 160 -5.26 -3.99 -16.89
N SER A 161 -5.40 -4.97 -15.99
CA SER A 161 -6.66 -5.27 -15.32
C SER A 161 -7.12 -4.12 -14.43
N GLU A 162 -6.24 -3.53 -13.63
CA GLU A 162 -6.55 -2.40 -12.74
C GLU A 162 -6.94 -1.16 -13.55
N TRP A 163 -6.20 -0.87 -14.62
CA TRP A 163 -6.48 0.26 -15.50
C TRP A 163 -7.83 0.14 -16.19
N ARG A 164 -8.20 -1.06 -16.67
CA ARG A 164 -9.48 -1.32 -17.36
C ARG A 164 -10.68 -1.37 -16.41
N GLU A 165 -10.50 -1.94 -15.20
CA GLU A 165 -11.56 -2.03 -14.19
C GLU A 165 -12.13 -0.66 -13.84
N TRP A 166 -11.32 0.39 -13.88
CA TRP A 166 -11.77 1.76 -13.59
C TRP A 166 -12.85 2.26 -14.57
N ASP A 167 -12.90 1.75 -15.79
CA ASP A 167 -13.93 2.12 -16.79
C ASP A 167 -15.24 1.34 -16.60
N ALA A 168 -15.20 0.21 -15.90
CA ALA A 168 -16.34 -0.70 -15.74
C ALA A 168 -16.39 -1.29 -14.31
N LEU A 169 -16.36 -0.41 -13.31
CA LEU A 169 -16.26 -0.78 -11.91
C LEU A 169 -17.35 -1.77 -11.47
N HIS A 170 -16.89 -2.84 -10.81
CA HIS A 170 -17.77 -3.71 -10.05
C HIS A 170 -18.56 -2.88 -9.02
N PRO A 171 -19.87 -3.11 -8.80
CA PRO A 171 -20.67 -2.30 -7.90
C PRO A 171 -20.10 -2.15 -6.50
N MET A 172 -19.40 -3.15 -5.97
CA MET A 172 -18.77 -3.14 -4.64
C MET A 172 -17.50 -2.28 -4.60
N GLN A 173 -16.87 -2.00 -5.74
CA GLN A 173 -15.69 -1.13 -5.85
C GLN A 173 -16.03 0.37 -5.90
N ARG A 174 -17.25 0.73 -6.35
CA ARG A 174 -17.63 2.14 -6.61
C ARG A 174 -17.49 3.06 -5.40
N ALA A 175 -17.69 2.53 -4.19
CA ALA A 175 -17.56 3.33 -2.98
C ALA A 175 -16.14 3.84 -2.72
N TRP A 176 -15.14 3.17 -3.29
CA TRP A 176 -13.72 3.41 -3.07
C TRP A 176 -13.04 4.17 -4.19
N MET A 177 -13.70 4.36 -5.34
CA MET A 177 -13.11 4.96 -6.53
C MET A 177 -13.52 6.43 -6.71
N ILE A 178 -12.61 7.24 -7.24
CA ILE A 178 -12.92 8.56 -7.77
C ILE A 178 -13.28 8.34 -9.25
N GLU A 179 -14.56 8.48 -9.62
CA GLU A 179 -15.09 8.11 -10.93
C GLU A 179 -14.27 8.69 -12.10
N ASP A 180 -13.88 9.96 -11.99
CA ASP A 180 -13.14 10.69 -13.02
C ASP A 180 -11.63 10.73 -12.78
N GLY A 181 -11.10 9.97 -11.84
CA GLY A 181 -9.74 10.10 -11.34
C GLY A 181 -8.62 9.88 -12.37
N LYS A 182 -8.91 9.23 -13.49
CA LYS A 182 -7.97 9.06 -14.63
C LYS A 182 -8.35 9.87 -15.87
N ARG A 183 -9.48 10.63 -15.84
CA ARG A 183 -10.00 11.31 -17.03
C ARG A 183 -9.01 12.39 -17.51
N GLY A 184 -8.61 12.30 -18.79
CA GLY A 184 -7.73 13.27 -19.42
C GLY A 184 -6.24 13.07 -19.11
N VAL A 185 -5.86 12.02 -18.38
CA VAL A 185 -4.45 11.64 -18.25
C VAL A 185 -3.94 11.19 -19.63
N PRO A 186 -2.83 11.76 -20.14
CA PRO A 186 -2.30 11.41 -21.45
C PRO A 186 -1.90 9.93 -21.54
N ALA A 187 -2.34 9.23 -22.58
CA ALA A 187 -2.00 7.82 -22.80
C ALA A 187 -0.47 7.58 -22.87
N SER A 188 0.28 8.57 -23.36
CA SER A 188 1.76 8.54 -23.40
C SER A 188 2.42 8.49 -22.01
N ARG A 189 1.67 8.81 -20.96
CA ARG A 189 2.13 8.81 -19.56
C ARG A 189 1.80 7.49 -18.84
N VAL A 190 1.15 6.53 -19.52
CA VAL A 190 0.63 5.29 -18.91
C VAL A 190 1.20 4.09 -19.63
N VAL A 191 1.88 3.24 -18.88
CA VAL A 191 2.37 1.93 -19.35
C VAL A 191 1.60 0.85 -18.60
N THR A 192 0.79 0.09 -19.31
CA THR A 192 0.06 -1.03 -18.74
C THR A 192 0.77 -2.36 -19.04
N PHE A 193 0.65 -3.32 -18.10
CA PHE A 193 1.28 -4.63 -18.22
C PHE A 193 0.37 -5.74 -17.67
N ASP A 194 0.61 -6.97 -18.10
CA ASP A 194 -0.20 -8.14 -17.72
C ASP A 194 0.61 -9.21 -16.95
N GLU A 195 1.92 -9.02 -16.81
CA GLU A 195 2.85 -9.93 -16.12
C GLU A 195 3.49 -9.24 -14.92
N ASP A 196 4.27 -9.98 -14.13
CA ASP A 196 5.08 -9.40 -13.07
C ASP A 196 6.22 -8.59 -13.67
N LEU A 197 6.59 -7.47 -13.03
CA LEU A 197 7.50 -6.51 -13.61
C LEU A 197 8.72 -6.26 -12.71
N ALA A 198 9.89 -6.79 -13.12
CA ALA A 198 11.16 -6.43 -12.53
C ALA A 198 11.52 -4.98 -12.90
N LEU A 199 11.74 -4.14 -11.89
CA LEU A 199 12.05 -2.71 -12.08
C LEU A 199 13.54 -2.41 -12.05
N GLY A 200 14.36 -3.40 -11.76
CA GLY A 200 15.81 -3.31 -11.62
C GLY A 200 16.32 -4.12 -10.43
N GLU A 201 17.55 -3.84 -9.99
CA GLU A 201 18.19 -4.58 -8.91
C GLU A 201 17.38 -4.52 -7.61
N GLY A 202 16.94 -5.70 -7.12
CA GLY A 202 16.22 -5.84 -5.86
C GLY A 202 14.84 -5.18 -5.82
N CYS A 203 14.19 -4.91 -6.96
CA CYS A 203 12.89 -4.24 -7.02
C CYS A 203 11.94 -4.92 -8.02
N LEU A 204 10.75 -5.32 -7.53
CA LEU A 204 9.75 -6.08 -8.29
C LEU A 204 8.34 -5.59 -7.98
N LEU A 205 7.54 -5.35 -9.02
CA LEU A 205 6.08 -5.28 -8.92
C LEU A 205 5.49 -6.65 -9.24
N LEU A 206 4.91 -7.29 -8.25
CA LEU A 206 4.26 -8.59 -8.37
C LEU A 206 2.75 -8.41 -8.38
N ARG A 207 2.07 -9.04 -9.33
CA ARG A 207 0.61 -9.07 -9.36
C ARG A 207 0.08 -9.93 -8.22
N THR A 208 -0.68 -9.32 -7.33
CA THR A 208 -1.27 -9.94 -6.13
C THR A 208 -2.74 -9.59 -6.03
N PRO A 209 -3.59 -10.04 -6.99
CA PRO A 209 -4.99 -9.66 -7.07
C PRO A 209 -5.73 -10.03 -5.79
N GLY A 210 -6.73 -9.21 -5.44
CA GLY A 210 -7.57 -9.49 -4.27
C GLY A 210 -8.25 -8.26 -3.71
N HIS A 211 -7.53 -7.32 -3.16
CA HIS A 211 -8.09 -6.04 -2.72
C HIS A 211 -8.77 -5.31 -3.88
N THR A 212 -8.14 -5.35 -5.05
CA THR A 212 -8.75 -5.10 -6.37
C THR A 212 -8.34 -6.20 -7.35
N VAL A 213 -8.95 -6.21 -8.54
CA VAL A 213 -8.64 -7.20 -9.59
C VAL A 213 -7.21 -7.10 -10.08
N GLY A 214 -6.65 -5.91 -10.08
CA GLY A 214 -5.29 -5.63 -10.53
C GLY A 214 -4.34 -5.22 -9.40
N ASN A 215 -4.69 -5.49 -8.13
CA ASN A 215 -3.79 -5.21 -7.01
C ASN A 215 -2.42 -5.82 -7.25
N GLN A 216 -1.38 -5.07 -6.91
CA GLN A 216 0.01 -5.48 -7.01
C GLN A 216 0.77 -5.13 -5.73
N THR A 217 1.81 -5.89 -5.45
CA THR A 217 2.71 -5.67 -4.32
C THR A 217 4.07 -5.22 -4.82
N LEU A 218 4.59 -4.15 -4.24
CA LEU A 218 5.98 -3.76 -4.44
C LEU A 218 6.85 -4.57 -3.49
N PHE A 219 7.75 -5.41 -4.03
CA PHE A 219 8.80 -6.07 -3.27
C PHE A 219 10.14 -5.38 -3.45
N VAL A 220 10.83 -5.19 -2.34
CA VAL A 220 12.11 -4.46 -2.30
C VAL A 220 13.12 -5.25 -1.46
N HIS A 221 14.28 -5.54 -2.03
CA HIS A 221 15.45 -6.02 -1.30
C HIS A 221 16.27 -4.83 -0.83
N GLY A 222 16.01 -4.41 0.40
CA GLY A 222 16.68 -3.29 1.06
C GLY A 222 17.83 -3.72 1.98
N LYS A 223 18.23 -2.81 2.86
CA LYS A 223 19.32 -3.04 3.84
C LYS A 223 18.99 -4.16 4.83
N GLU A 224 17.73 -4.27 5.25
CA GLU A 224 17.25 -5.21 6.28
C GLU A 224 16.62 -6.48 5.67
N GLY A 225 16.91 -6.78 4.40
CA GLY A 225 16.34 -7.92 3.68
C GLY A 225 15.18 -7.52 2.76
N VAL A 226 14.45 -8.53 2.31
CA VAL A 226 13.30 -8.36 1.43
C VAL A 226 12.06 -7.98 2.25
N PHE A 227 11.41 -6.89 1.85
CA PHE A 227 10.10 -6.52 2.35
C PHE A 227 9.10 -6.30 1.19
N GLY A 228 7.80 -6.41 1.49
CA GLY A 228 6.73 -6.12 0.54
C GLY A 228 5.85 -4.97 1.02
N CYS A 229 5.31 -4.18 0.08
CA CYS A 229 4.33 -3.13 0.35
C CYS A 229 3.03 -3.42 -0.39
N SER A 230 1.91 -3.58 0.34
CA SER A 230 0.60 -3.98 -0.22
C SER A 230 -0.54 -3.52 0.67
N GLU A 231 -1.73 -3.31 0.09
CA GLU A 231 -2.99 -3.02 0.79
C GLU A 231 -3.86 -4.27 1.02
N ASN A 232 -3.40 -5.47 0.66
CA ASN A 232 -4.11 -6.72 0.97
C ASN A 232 -4.32 -6.93 2.48
N GLY A 233 -3.49 -6.31 3.31
CA GLY A 233 -3.63 -6.23 4.77
C GLY A 233 -3.29 -4.83 5.28
N CYS A 234 -3.71 -4.53 6.51
CA CYS A 234 -3.54 -3.21 7.14
C CYS A 234 -2.50 -3.18 8.27
N SER A 235 -1.88 -4.31 8.57
CA SER A 235 -0.88 -4.47 9.65
C SER A 235 -0.03 -5.70 9.32
N ALA A 236 1.23 -5.76 9.77
CA ALA A 236 2.03 -6.99 9.71
C ALA A 236 1.30 -8.20 10.35
N ASP A 237 0.45 -7.92 11.35
CA ASP A 237 -0.39 -8.91 12.02
C ASP A 237 -1.37 -9.60 11.07
N ASN A 238 -1.79 -8.97 9.96
CA ASN A 238 -2.65 -9.59 8.96
C ASN A 238 -1.95 -10.76 8.24
N TRP A 239 -0.65 -10.66 7.98
CA TRP A 239 0.17 -11.72 7.37
C TRP A 239 0.74 -12.72 8.40
N SER A 240 0.71 -12.38 9.70
CA SER A 240 1.21 -13.23 10.79
C SER A 240 0.22 -13.28 11.96
N PRO A 241 -1.06 -13.66 11.74
CA PRO A 241 -2.11 -13.50 12.74
C PRO A 241 -1.92 -14.40 13.98
N THR A 242 -1.26 -15.54 13.84
CA THR A 242 -0.92 -16.42 14.98
C THR A 242 0.09 -15.79 15.94
N ALA A 243 0.91 -14.86 15.47
CA ALA A 243 1.86 -14.08 16.26
C ALA A 243 1.25 -12.78 16.82
N SER A 244 0.05 -12.39 16.38
CA SER A 244 -0.57 -11.13 16.72
C SER A 244 -0.87 -10.97 18.22
N ARG A 245 -0.77 -9.71 18.68
CA ARG A 245 -1.23 -9.25 19.99
C ARG A 245 -2.56 -8.50 19.91
N ILE A 246 -3.05 -8.21 18.71
CA ILE A 246 -4.36 -7.60 18.49
C ILE A 246 -5.44 -8.60 18.94
N PRO A 247 -6.36 -8.18 19.84
CA PRO A 247 -7.38 -9.07 20.37
C PRO A 247 -8.21 -9.72 19.25
N GLY A 248 -8.33 -11.04 19.32
CA GLY A 248 -9.13 -11.85 18.39
C GLY A 248 -8.36 -12.45 17.22
N LEU A 249 -7.29 -11.82 16.70
CA LEU A 249 -6.64 -12.28 15.47
C LEU A 249 -6.05 -13.68 15.60
N ARG A 250 -5.28 -13.94 16.68
CA ARG A 250 -4.71 -15.26 16.92
C ARG A 250 -5.80 -16.33 17.06
N ARG A 251 -6.84 -16.03 17.81
CA ARG A 251 -7.96 -16.93 17.98
C ARG A 251 -8.64 -17.22 16.66
N TYR A 252 -8.96 -16.18 15.89
CA TYR A 252 -9.57 -16.31 14.57
C TYR A 252 -8.73 -17.22 13.66
N ALA A 253 -7.42 -16.97 13.59
CA ALA A 253 -6.50 -17.75 12.77
C ALA A 253 -6.46 -19.22 13.19
N THR A 254 -6.49 -19.52 14.51
CA THR A 254 -6.49 -20.88 15.04
C THR A 254 -7.84 -21.58 14.85
N ASP A 255 -8.96 -20.89 15.14
CA ASP A 255 -10.30 -21.49 15.11
C ASP A 255 -10.72 -21.82 13.65
N TYR A 256 -10.26 -21.05 12.67
CA TYR A 256 -10.59 -21.23 11.24
C TYR A 256 -9.45 -21.84 10.41
N ASP A 257 -8.31 -22.16 11.02
CA ASP A 257 -7.12 -22.71 10.37
C ASP A 257 -6.67 -21.86 9.17
N VAL A 258 -6.58 -20.52 9.36
CA VAL A 258 -6.18 -19.58 8.32
C VAL A 258 -4.78 -19.03 8.57
N GLU A 259 -4.01 -18.86 7.49
CA GLU A 259 -2.63 -18.38 7.53
C GLU A 259 -2.55 -16.85 7.58
N VAL A 260 -3.57 -16.16 7.07
CA VAL A 260 -3.62 -14.69 6.93
C VAL A 260 -5.03 -14.17 7.22
N ILE A 261 -5.14 -12.87 7.56
CA ILE A 261 -6.42 -12.19 7.77
C ILE A 261 -6.50 -11.01 6.81
N LEU A 262 -7.56 -10.94 6.02
CA LEU A 262 -7.71 -9.98 4.91
C LEU A 262 -8.05 -8.56 5.40
N ASN A 263 -7.65 -7.56 4.62
CA ASN A 263 -8.34 -6.29 4.55
C ASN A 263 -9.60 -6.49 3.69
N SER A 264 -10.78 -6.56 4.30
CA SER A 264 -12.00 -7.11 3.70
C SER A 264 -13.03 -6.05 3.27
N ASN A 265 -12.60 -4.85 2.89
CA ASN A 265 -13.52 -3.83 2.39
C ASN A 265 -14.09 -4.16 0.99
N THR A 266 -13.47 -5.06 0.26
CA THR A 266 -13.84 -5.54 -1.08
C THR A 266 -13.88 -7.07 -1.10
N PRO A 267 -14.95 -7.68 -0.54
CA PRO A 267 -15.01 -9.14 -0.33
C PRO A 267 -15.20 -9.94 -1.62
N GLU A 268 -15.53 -9.32 -2.75
CA GLU A 268 -15.79 -9.98 -4.04
C GLU A 268 -14.59 -10.76 -4.58
N TYR A 269 -13.37 -10.36 -4.21
CA TYR A 269 -12.13 -11.05 -4.60
C TYR A 269 -11.43 -11.74 -3.42
N GLY A 270 -12.11 -11.95 -2.30
CA GLY A 270 -11.52 -12.43 -1.06
C GLY A 270 -10.71 -13.74 -1.17
N GLY A 271 -11.12 -14.66 -2.06
CA GLY A 271 -10.36 -15.89 -2.30
C GLY A 271 -9.02 -15.64 -3.00
N ALA A 272 -8.99 -14.74 -3.97
CA ALA A 272 -7.77 -14.31 -4.66
C ALA A 272 -6.85 -13.55 -3.68
N GLN A 273 -7.42 -12.64 -2.89
CA GLN A 273 -6.71 -11.88 -1.87
C GLN A 273 -6.01 -12.80 -0.85
N TYR A 274 -6.71 -13.83 -0.37
CA TYR A 274 -6.13 -14.81 0.54
C TYR A 274 -4.93 -15.52 -0.09
N ALA A 275 -5.07 -15.98 -1.34
CA ALA A 275 -3.99 -16.64 -2.07
C ALA A 275 -2.78 -15.71 -2.29
N SER A 276 -3.03 -14.46 -2.65
CA SER A 276 -2.02 -13.41 -2.80
C SER A 276 -1.28 -13.16 -1.49
N MET A 277 -1.98 -13.01 -0.37
CA MET A 277 -1.36 -12.79 0.94
C MET A 277 -0.51 -13.98 1.41
N VAL A 278 -0.92 -15.22 1.09
CA VAL A 278 -0.09 -16.41 1.36
C VAL A 278 1.17 -16.41 0.50
N LEU A 279 1.10 -15.97 -0.76
CA LEU A 279 2.28 -15.78 -1.60
C LEU A 279 3.19 -14.68 -1.02
N GLU A 280 2.65 -13.49 -0.79
CA GLU A 280 3.35 -12.29 -0.28
C GLU A 280 4.16 -12.60 0.98
N ARG A 281 3.56 -13.24 1.99
CA ARG A 281 4.24 -13.55 3.25
C ARG A 281 5.42 -14.52 3.11
N ASN A 282 5.48 -15.27 2.02
CA ASN A 282 6.55 -16.22 1.74
C ASN A 282 7.65 -15.65 0.84
N VAL A 283 7.45 -14.51 0.19
CA VAL A 283 8.48 -13.77 -0.57
C VAL A 283 9.43 -13.04 0.37
N VAL A 284 8.89 -12.43 1.42
CA VAL A 284 9.61 -11.49 2.30
C VAL A 284 10.39 -12.19 3.41
N ASP A 285 11.35 -11.48 3.97
CA ASP A 285 12.10 -11.94 5.14
C ASP A 285 11.28 -11.74 6.43
N ALA A 286 11.72 -12.39 7.49
CA ALA A 286 11.21 -12.11 8.82
C ALA A 286 11.63 -10.72 9.30
N VAL A 287 10.84 -10.13 10.18
CA VAL A 287 11.18 -8.85 10.81
C VAL A 287 12.46 -8.99 11.63
N PRO A 288 13.45 -8.09 11.49
CA PRO A 288 14.65 -8.09 12.31
C PRO A 288 14.30 -8.08 13.81
N GLY A 289 14.78 -9.09 14.54
CA GLY A 289 14.51 -9.25 15.97
C GLY A 289 13.17 -9.91 16.32
N ASP A 290 12.29 -10.18 15.36
CA ASP A 290 11.01 -10.89 15.58
C ASP A 290 10.71 -11.85 14.43
N ARG A 291 11.15 -13.10 14.57
CA ARG A 291 11.01 -14.12 13.51
C ARG A 291 9.59 -14.63 13.31
N GLU A 292 8.65 -14.30 14.18
CA GLU A 292 7.25 -14.68 14.04
C GLU A 292 6.47 -13.74 13.11
N LEU A 293 6.99 -12.54 12.86
CA LEU A 293 6.43 -11.56 11.95
C LEU A 293 7.22 -11.51 10.64
N VAL A 294 6.50 -11.28 9.55
CA VAL A 294 7.09 -11.09 8.21
C VAL A 294 7.14 -9.61 7.85
N GLN A 295 8.10 -9.22 7.01
CA GLN A 295 8.32 -7.83 6.58
C GLN A 295 7.30 -7.39 5.49
N MET A 296 5.99 -7.56 5.78
CA MET A 296 4.94 -7.00 4.95
C MET A 296 4.53 -5.63 5.50
N PHE A 297 4.89 -4.60 4.76
CA PHE A 297 4.62 -3.20 5.07
C PHE A 297 3.28 -2.80 4.43
N PRO A 298 2.21 -2.56 5.21
CA PRO A 298 0.96 -2.08 4.64
C PRO A 298 1.10 -0.69 4.05
N SER A 299 0.51 -0.44 2.88
CA SER A 299 0.45 0.91 2.29
C SER A 299 -0.28 1.87 3.21
N SER A 300 -1.36 1.38 3.84
CA SER A 300 -2.08 2.07 4.91
C SER A 300 -1.97 1.24 6.19
N GLU A 301 -1.01 1.59 7.02
CA GLU A 301 -0.67 0.84 8.22
C GLU A 301 -1.53 1.26 9.41
N VAL A 302 -2.17 0.29 10.07
CA VAL A 302 -2.82 0.52 11.37
C VAL A 302 -1.78 0.95 12.38
N THR A 303 -2.00 2.11 12.99
CA THR A 303 -1.13 2.69 14.01
C THR A 303 -1.84 2.75 15.37
N ALA A 304 -1.09 2.58 16.45
CA ALA A 304 -1.62 2.67 17.80
C ALA A 304 -2.22 4.06 18.04
N SER A 305 -3.44 4.09 18.55
CA SER A 305 -4.17 5.36 18.75
C SER A 305 -5.03 5.34 20.01
N ALA A 306 -5.35 6.54 20.51
CA ALA A 306 -6.29 6.70 21.61
C ALA A 306 -7.74 6.32 21.23
N VAL A 307 -8.05 6.27 19.94
CA VAL A 307 -9.38 5.89 19.41
C VAL A 307 -9.64 4.40 19.61
N ALA A 308 -8.62 3.57 19.49
CA ALA A 308 -8.69 2.12 19.65
C ALA A 308 -7.54 1.60 20.52
N PRO A 309 -7.48 1.92 21.83
CA PRO A 309 -6.29 1.74 22.66
C PRO A 309 -5.87 0.28 22.86
N LEU A 310 -6.77 -0.67 22.63
CA LEU A 310 -6.48 -2.11 22.72
C LEU A 310 -6.10 -2.74 21.37
N ILE A 311 -6.27 -2.02 20.26
CA ILE A 311 -5.86 -2.48 18.95
C ILE A 311 -4.46 -1.90 18.69
N ARG A 312 -3.45 -2.67 19.06
CA ARG A 312 -2.05 -2.28 18.90
C ARG A 312 -1.35 -3.34 18.06
N PRO A 313 -0.91 -2.99 16.83
CA PRO A 313 -0.06 -3.87 16.05
C PRO A 313 1.16 -4.33 16.86
N ARG A 314 1.61 -5.55 16.61
CA ARG A 314 2.81 -6.07 17.25
C ARG A 314 4.06 -5.28 16.84
N ILE A 315 4.05 -4.78 15.60
CA ILE A 315 5.02 -3.85 15.07
C ILE A 315 4.31 -2.76 14.25
N GLU A 316 4.81 -1.55 14.34
CA GLU A 316 4.54 -0.46 13.39
C GLU A 316 5.85 -0.21 12.65
N PHE A 317 5.86 -0.44 11.33
CA PHE A 317 7.08 -0.31 10.54
C PHE A 317 7.59 1.14 10.50
N GLY A 318 6.66 2.11 10.56
CA GLY A 318 7.03 3.52 10.54
C GLY A 318 7.84 3.86 9.29
N ASN A 319 9.07 4.35 9.49
CA ASN A 319 9.95 4.73 8.39
C ASN A 319 10.90 3.60 8.01
N ARG A 320 10.95 3.29 6.70
CA ARG A 320 11.85 2.33 6.09
C ARG A 320 12.94 3.07 5.32
N ASP A 321 13.78 3.80 6.05
CA ASP A 321 14.75 4.70 5.44
C ASP A 321 16.12 4.04 5.30
N SER A 322 16.66 4.04 4.08
CA SER A 322 18.02 3.59 3.78
C SER A 322 18.55 4.24 2.51
N GLY A 323 19.88 4.32 2.37
CA GLY A 323 20.52 4.90 1.20
C GLY A 323 20.55 6.44 1.19
N VAL A 324 21.05 6.99 0.07
CA VAL A 324 21.18 8.45 -0.16
C VAL A 324 20.39 8.82 -1.40
N PHE A 325 19.61 9.90 -1.33
CA PHE A 325 18.75 10.38 -2.40
C PHE A 325 19.28 11.66 -3.09
N ALA A 326 19.97 12.53 -2.36
CA ALA A 326 20.68 13.63 -2.98
C ALA A 326 21.75 13.09 -3.92
N GLY A 327 21.74 13.53 -5.18
CA GLY A 327 22.76 13.14 -6.18
C GLY A 327 24.16 13.57 -5.75
N PRO A 328 25.21 13.06 -6.42
CA PRO A 328 26.56 13.54 -6.19
C PRO A 328 26.68 15.00 -6.54
#